data_139789b496007789816ae886e9334062
#
_entry.id   139789b496007789816ae886e9334062
#
_cell.length_a   1.000
_cell.length_b   1.000
_cell.length_c   1.000
_cell.angle_alpha   90.00
_cell.angle_beta   90.00
_cell.angle_gamma   90.00
#
_symmetry.space_group_name_H-M   'P 1'
#
loop_
_entity.id
_entity.type
_entity.pdbx_description
1 polymer ?
#
loop_
_entity_poly.entity_id
_entity_poly.type
_entity_poly.pdbx_seq_one_letter_code
_entity_poly.pdbx_strand_id
1 'polypeptide(L)'
;MGKVADMPHTLFISDLHLSATHPLSSERFLHFAKHVAPQTEALYILGDLFEYWAGDDDLDDPFHRTITGTLNKLSDQGIKIYLMHGNRDFLMAEKMARACNATLLNDPTELDLYGTPTLISHGDALCTDDKAYQAFRHQVRSPSWQQQFLAQPLSQRKKQIEQLRQQSEQEKRLKQISIMNVNTDAVSALLRDHGYPRLIHGHTHRPARHLHHLDGHNCERWVLGDWDTKANALCCDRSGIRWEIIPD
;
A
#
# COMPACT_ATOMS: atom_id res chain seq x y z
N MET A 1 -4.70 -28.76 -26.34
CA MET A 1 -4.09 -28.30 -25.09
C MET A 1 -5.18 -27.56 -24.31
N GLY A 2 -5.75 -28.23 -23.27
CA GLY A 2 -6.76 -27.60 -22.44
C GLY A 2 -6.14 -26.41 -21.70
N LYS A 3 -6.78 -25.25 -21.72
CA LYS A 3 -6.46 -24.16 -20.80
C LYS A 3 -6.62 -24.75 -19.38
N VAL A 4 -5.53 -24.83 -18.62
CA VAL A 4 -5.61 -24.98 -17.16
C VAL A 4 -6.46 -23.77 -16.73
N ALA A 5 -7.64 -24.04 -16.16
CA ALA A 5 -8.46 -22.97 -15.62
C ALA A 5 -7.59 -22.26 -14.59
N ASP A 6 -7.29 -20.97 -14.82
CA ASP A 6 -6.54 -20.18 -13.87
C ASP A 6 -7.28 -20.25 -12.52
N MET A 7 -6.59 -20.77 -11.51
CA MET A 7 -7.16 -20.85 -10.17
C MET A 7 -7.44 -19.42 -9.68
N PRO A 8 -8.59 -19.20 -9.02
CA PRO A 8 -8.85 -17.92 -8.38
C PRO A 8 -7.66 -17.51 -7.53
N HIS A 9 -7.15 -16.30 -7.73
CA HIS A 9 -6.02 -15.78 -6.97
C HIS A 9 -6.19 -14.30 -6.66
N THR A 10 -5.50 -13.86 -5.63
CA THR A 10 -5.50 -12.49 -5.13
C THR A 10 -4.11 -11.90 -5.30
N LEU A 11 -4.05 -10.64 -5.73
CA LEU A 11 -2.79 -9.90 -5.85
C LEU A 11 -2.70 -8.81 -4.79
N PHE A 12 -1.48 -8.66 -4.26
CA PHE A 12 -1.11 -7.59 -3.33
C PHE A 12 0.02 -6.77 -3.93
N ILE A 13 -0.15 -5.46 -3.93
CA ILE A 13 0.84 -4.47 -4.36
C ILE A 13 0.90 -3.34 -3.34
N SER A 14 1.97 -2.55 -3.34
CA SER A 14 2.19 -1.44 -2.41
C SER A 14 3.26 -0.50 -2.96
N ASP A 15 3.36 0.70 -2.42
CA ASP A 15 4.49 1.61 -2.63
C ASP A 15 4.72 1.94 -4.13
N LEU A 16 3.62 2.21 -4.84
CA LEU A 16 3.67 2.54 -6.27
C LEU A 16 4.16 3.96 -6.52
N HIS A 17 3.89 4.87 -5.59
CA HIS A 17 4.29 6.28 -5.65
C HIS A 17 3.95 6.97 -6.99
N LEU A 18 2.74 6.69 -7.52
CA LEU A 18 2.30 7.18 -8.82
C LEU A 18 2.24 8.71 -8.84
N SER A 19 2.83 9.29 -9.87
CA SER A 19 2.94 10.73 -10.04
C SER A 19 3.13 11.09 -11.51
N ALA A 20 2.61 12.22 -11.92
CA ALA A 20 2.83 12.74 -13.28
C ALA A 20 4.30 13.09 -13.56
N THR A 21 5.10 13.33 -12.52
CA THR A 21 6.54 13.67 -12.64
C THR A 21 7.46 12.45 -12.68
N HIS A 22 6.95 11.26 -12.34
CA HIS A 22 7.70 10.00 -12.37
C HIS A 22 6.94 8.99 -13.24
N PRO A 23 7.05 9.06 -14.57
CA PRO A 23 6.19 8.30 -15.47
C PRO A 23 6.42 6.79 -15.44
N LEU A 24 7.62 6.33 -15.08
CA LEU A 24 7.98 4.91 -15.16
C LEU A 24 7.10 4.01 -14.28
N SER A 25 6.90 4.35 -13.00
CA SER A 25 6.00 3.60 -12.10
C SER A 25 4.56 3.63 -12.61
N SER A 26 4.14 4.77 -13.18
CA SER A 26 2.79 4.93 -13.74
C SER A 26 2.58 4.08 -14.99
N GLU A 27 3.57 4.01 -15.88
CA GLU A 27 3.55 3.15 -17.07
C GLU A 27 3.50 1.67 -16.69
N ARG A 28 4.32 1.25 -15.71
CA ARG A 28 4.31 -0.11 -15.15
C ARG A 28 2.96 -0.46 -14.54
N PHE A 29 2.37 0.47 -13.78
CA PHE A 29 1.04 0.26 -13.21
C PHE A 29 -0.03 0.12 -14.28
N LEU A 30 -0.03 0.95 -15.31
CA LEU A 30 -0.98 0.87 -16.43
C LEU A 30 -0.80 -0.43 -17.22
N HIS A 31 0.45 -0.89 -17.43
CA HIS A 31 0.73 -2.19 -18.02
C HIS A 31 0.19 -3.34 -17.16
N PHE A 32 0.50 -3.33 -15.86
CA PHE A 32 -0.01 -4.31 -14.90
C PHE A 32 -1.54 -4.36 -14.89
N ALA A 33 -2.20 -3.20 -14.80
CA ALA A 33 -3.65 -3.11 -14.77
C ALA A 33 -4.30 -3.62 -16.07
N LYS A 34 -3.60 -3.53 -17.21
CA LYS A 34 -4.09 -4.00 -18.51
C LYS A 34 -3.85 -5.50 -18.74
N HIS A 35 -2.72 -6.04 -18.28
CA HIS A 35 -2.25 -7.36 -18.72
C HIS A 35 -2.18 -8.42 -17.60
N VAL A 36 -2.03 -8.00 -16.34
CA VAL A 36 -1.86 -8.92 -15.20
C VAL A 36 -3.09 -8.93 -14.30
N ALA A 37 -3.51 -7.77 -13.81
CA ALA A 37 -4.63 -7.64 -12.88
C ALA A 37 -5.97 -8.22 -13.40
N PRO A 38 -6.30 -8.21 -14.72
CA PRO A 38 -7.56 -8.78 -15.21
C PRO A 38 -7.75 -10.28 -14.96
N GLN A 39 -6.70 -10.99 -14.55
CA GLN A 39 -6.74 -12.44 -14.28
C GLN A 39 -6.99 -12.75 -12.81
N THR A 40 -7.02 -11.75 -11.94
CA THR A 40 -7.22 -11.91 -10.50
C THR A 40 -8.68 -11.74 -10.08
N GLU A 41 -9.07 -12.33 -8.95
CA GLU A 41 -10.39 -12.09 -8.35
C GLU A 41 -10.41 -10.86 -7.44
N ALA A 42 -9.24 -10.49 -6.89
CA ALA A 42 -9.10 -9.33 -6.02
C ALA A 42 -7.70 -8.72 -6.11
N LEU A 43 -7.65 -7.39 -6.04
CA LEU A 43 -6.43 -6.60 -5.98
C LEU A 43 -6.43 -5.78 -4.69
N TYR A 44 -5.42 -5.97 -3.86
CA TYR A 44 -5.15 -5.20 -2.65
C TYR A 44 -3.98 -4.25 -2.88
N ILE A 45 -4.19 -2.97 -2.63
CA ILE A 45 -3.16 -1.92 -2.70
C ILE A 45 -2.91 -1.45 -1.27
N LEU A 46 -1.77 -1.87 -0.70
CA LEU A 46 -1.45 -1.70 0.71
C LEU A 46 -0.75 -0.35 1.02
N GLY A 47 -1.30 0.73 0.48
CA GLY A 47 -0.84 2.09 0.72
C GLY A 47 0.21 2.59 -0.29
N ASP A 48 0.42 3.90 -0.25
CA ASP A 48 1.33 4.63 -1.12
C ASP A 48 1.07 4.35 -2.63
N LEU A 49 -0.22 4.33 -3.00
CA LEU A 49 -0.65 4.28 -4.39
C LEU A 49 -0.16 5.54 -5.11
N PHE A 50 -0.35 6.71 -4.51
CA PHE A 50 0.12 7.98 -5.04
C PHE A 50 1.35 8.48 -4.27
N GLU A 51 2.22 9.21 -4.96
CA GLU A 51 3.36 9.89 -4.34
C GLU A 51 2.90 10.90 -3.27
N TYR A 52 1.72 11.45 -3.41
CA TYR A 52 0.98 12.17 -2.38
C TYR A 52 -0.50 12.27 -2.74
N TRP A 53 -1.34 12.48 -1.72
CA TRP A 53 -2.76 12.79 -1.89
C TRP A 53 -3.13 14.03 -1.07
N ALA A 54 -3.59 15.09 -1.73
CA ALA A 54 -3.90 16.35 -1.07
C ALA A 54 -5.34 16.46 -0.55
N GLY A 55 -6.16 15.44 -0.81
CA GLY A 55 -7.60 15.36 -0.49
C GLY A 55 -8.43 15.02 -1.73
N ASP A 56 -9.64 14.54 -1.51
CA ASP A 56 -10.51 14.04 -2.58
C ASP A 56 -11.06 15.13 -3.52
N ASP A 57 -10.88 16.38 -3.22
CA ASP A 57 -11.14 17.50 -4.13
C ASP A 57 -10.05 17.69 -5.20
N ASP A 58 -8.99 16.87 -5.18
CA ASP A 58 -7.95 16.77 -6.21
C ASP A 58 -8.24 15.66 -7.25
N LEU A 59 -9.37 14.99 -7.16
CA LEU A 59 -9.78 13.94 -8.11
C LEU A 59 -9.90 14.42 -9.55
N ASP A 60 -10.15 15.71 -9.76
CA ASP A 60 -10.28 16.31 -11.09
C ASP A 60 -8.95 16.52 -11.82
N ASP A 61 -7.82 16.34 -11.14
CA ASP A 61 -6.50 16.29 -11.78
C ASP A 61 -6.47 15.21 -12.88
N PRO A 62 -6.04 15.53 -14.12
CA PRO A 62 -6.03 14.56 -15.22
C PRO A 62 -5.25 13.28 -14.93
N PHE A 63 -4.15 13.38 -14.17
CA PHE A 63 -3.36 12.22 -13.77
C PHE A 63 -4.16 11.33 -12.81
N HIS A 64 -4.75 11.92 -11.76
CA HIS A 64 -5.56 11.19 -10.79
C HIS A 64 -6.76 10.52 -11.47
N ARG A 65 -7.44 11.20 -12.40
CA ARG A 65 -8.53 10.61 -13.19
C ARG A 65 -8.07 9.42 -14.03
N THR A 66 -6.88 9.44 -14.59
CA THR A 66 -6.34 8.32 -15.35
C THR A 66 -6.17 7.08 -14.46
N ILE A 67 -5.58 7.25 -13.27
CA ILE A 67 -5.35 6.14 -12.34
C ILE A 67 -6.65 5.60 -11.75
N THR A 68 -7.51 6.49 -11.25
CA THR A 68 -8.80 6.09 -10.66
C THR A 68 -9.71 5.43 -11.71
N GLY A 69 -9.75 5.97 -12.93
CA GLY A 69 -10.49 5.38 -14.03
C GLY A 69 -9.95 4.02 -14.49
N THR A 70 -8.64 3.78 -14.32
CA THR A 70 -8.03 2.47 -14.59
C THR A 70 -8.46 1.44 -13.53
N LEU A 71 -8.45 1.80 -12.25
CA LEU A 71 -8.94 0.94 -11.17
C LEU A 71 -10.44 0.67 -11.31
N ASN A 72 -11.24 1.69 -11.65
CA ASN A 72 -12.67 1.52 -11.90
C ASN A 72 -12.94 0.51 -13.03
N LYS A 73 -12.19 0.60 -14.13
CA LYS A 73 -12.31 -0.36 -15.26
C LYS A 73 -11.99 -1.79 -14.85
N LEU A 74 -11.01 -2.00 -13.96
CA LEU A 74 -10.75 -3.33 -13.39
C LEU A 74 -11.95 -3.81 -12.57
N SER A 75 -12.51 -2.95 -11.74
CA SER A 75 -13.70 -3.28 -10.97
C SER A 75 -14.92 -3.59 -11.85
N ASP A 76 -15.12 -2.87 -12.94
CA ASP A 76 -16.17 -3.15 -13.93
C ASP A 76 -16.02 -4.53 -14.61
N GLN A 77 -14.80 -5.07 -14.61
CA GLN A 77 -14.51 -6.45 -15.08
C GLN A 77 -14.78 -7.52 -14.00
N GLY A 78 -15.24 -7.12 -12.82
CA GLY A 78 -15.56 -8.02 -11.70
C GLY A 78 -14.44 -8.20 -10.69
N ILE A 79 -13.32 -7.50 -10.81
CA ILE A 79 -12.20 -7.58 -9.87
C ILE A 79 -12.51 -6.73 -8.65
N LYS A 80 -12.41 -7.30 -7.46
CA LYS A 80 -12.60 -6.58 -6.22
C LYS A 80 -11.37 -5.73 -5.92
N ILE A 81 -11.53 -4.42 -5.79
CA ILE A 81 -10.44 -3.49 -5.51
C ILE A 81 -10.49 -3.07 -4.04
N TYR A 82 -9.38 -3.24 -3.35
CA TYR A 82 -9.21 -2.84 -1.96
C TYR A 82 -8.04 -1.87 -1.84
N LEU A 83 -8.27 -0.74 -1.17
CA LEU A 83 -7.26 0.30 -0.95
C LEU A 83 -7.00 0.43 0.55
N MET A 84 -5.75 0.57 0.93
CA MET A 84 -5.32 0.91 2.28
C MET A 84 -4.53 2.21 2.23
N HIS A 85 -4.58 2.99 3.30
CA HIS A 85 -3.78 4.21 3.41
C HIS A 85 -2.30 3.88 3.63
N GLY A 86 -1.43 4.50 2.84
CA GLY A 86 -0.02 4.62 3.16
C GLY A 86 0.31 5.91 3.91
N ASN A 87 1.57 6.22 4.01
CA ASN A 87 2.03 7.46 4.62
C ASN A 87 2.05 8.66 3.66
N ARG A 88 1.92 8.41 2.37
CA ARG A 88 1.88 9.43 1.30
C ARG A 88 0.45 9.85 0.94
N ASP A 89 -0.50 8.92 1.10
CA ASP A 89 -1.85 9.09 0.59
C ASP A 89 -2.95 8.87 1.65
N PHE A 90 -2.62 9.07 2.92
CA PHE A 90 -3.52 8.88 4.07
C PHE A 90 -4.74 9.81 4.10
N LEU A 91 -4.80 10.82 3.23
CA LEU A 91 -5.95 11.71 3.03
C LEU A 91 -6.93 11.20 1.97
N MET A 92 -6.70 10.03 1.37
CA MET A 92 -7.71 9.37 0.54
C MET A 92 -8.96 9.10 1.38
N ALA A 93 -10.15 9.40 0.82
CA ALA A 93 -11.42 9.24 1.50
C ALA A 93 -12.46 8.58 0.58
N GLU A 94 -13.72 8.66 0.97
CA GLU A 94 -14.81 7.97 0.28
C GLU A 94 -15.01 8.36 -1.20
N LYS A 95 -14.74 9.63 -1.59
CA LYS A 95 -14.90 10.03 -2.99
C LYS A 95 -13.86 9.36 -3.87
N MET A 96 -12.60 9.24 -3.37
CA MET A 96 -11.54 8.50 -4.05
C MET A 96 -11.88 7.01 -4.16
N ALA A 97 -12.32 6.37 -3.08
CA ALA A 97 -12.73 4.97 -3.10
C ALA A 97 -13.88 4.72 -4.09
N ARG A 98 -14.90 5.59 -4.10
CA ARG A 98 -16.02 5.52 -5.07
C ARG A 98 -15.55 5.73 -6.51
N ALA A 99 -14.61 6.64 -6.77
CA ALA A 99 -14.09 6.87 -8.11
C ALA A 99 -13.38 5.64 -8.69
N CYS A 100 -12.83 4.79 -7.83
CA CYS A 100 -12.19 3.52 -8.20
C CYS A 100 -13.17 2.32 -8.14
N ASN A 101 -14.39 2.50 -7.64
CA ASN A 101 -15.29 1.42 -7.21
C ASN A 101 -14.58 0.42 -6.27
N ALA A 102 -13.86 0.96 -5.29
CA ALA A 102 -13.00 0.24 -4.36
C ALA A 102 -13.52 0.31 -2.93
N THR A 103 -13.06 -0.64 -2.11
CA THR A 103 -13.28 -0.62 -0.66
C THR A 103 -12.03 -0.08 0.03
N LEU A 104 -12.19 0.98 0.83
CA LEU A 104 -11.12 1.51 1.67
C LEU A 104 -11.02 0.69 2.97
N LEU A 105 -9.83 0.16 3.25
CA LEU A 105 -9.56 -0.71 4.39
C LEU A 105 -8.92 0.06 5.54
N ASN A 106 -9.16 -0.42 6.76
CA ASN A 106 -8.39 -0.02 7.93
C ASN A 106 -6.97 -0.60 7.89
N ASP A 107 -6.06 0.00 8.63
CA ASP A 107 -4.70 -0.50 8.83
C ASP A 107 -4.47 -0.75 10.33
N PRO A 108 -4.25 -2.02 10.76
CA PRO A 108 -4.26 -3.26 9.97
C PRO A 108 -5.66 -3.81 9.66
N THR A 109 -5.75 -4.78 8.73
CA THR A 109 -6.97 -5.53 8.43
C THR A 109 -6.68 -7.04 8.44
N GLU A 110 -7.58 -7.81 9.06
CA GLU A 110 -7.53 -9.29 9.06
C GLU A 110 -8.30 -9.84 7.87
N LEU A 111 -7.73 -10.86 7.24
CA LEU A 111 -8.31 -11.58 6.10
C LEU A 111 -8.16 -13.09 6.30
N ASP A 112 -9.11 -13.86 5.77
CA ASP A 112 -8.88 -15.27 5.45
C ASP A 112 -8.47 -15.35 3.99
N LEU A 113 -7.22 -15.69 3.73
CA LEU A 113 -6.71 -15.92 2.38
C LEU A 113 -6.62 -17.40 2.09
N TYR A 114 -7.66 -17.92 1.45
CA TYR A 114 -7.76 -19.34 1.05
C TYR A 114 -7.57 -20.31 2.23
N GLY A 115 -8.14 -20.00 3.40
CA GLY A 115 -8.03 -20.80 4.62
C GLY A 115 -6.81 -20.47 5.48
N THR A 116 -6.04 -19.44 5.16
CA THR A 116 -4.89 -18.98 5.96
C THR A 116 -5.18 -17.62 6.58
N PRO A 117 -5.28 -17.53 7.93
CA PRO A 117 -5.40 -16.25 8.62
C PRO A 117 -4.23 -15.33 8.23
N THR A 118 -4.56 -14.16 7.72
CA THR A 118 -3.57 -13.20 7.21
C THR A 118 -3.93 -11.80 7.67
N LEU A 119 -2.92 -11.10 8.19
CA LEU A 119 -3.01 -9.70 8.55
C LEU A 119 -2.33 -8.89 7.45
N ILE A 120 -3.00 -7.85 6.98
CA ILE A 120 -2.42 -6.91 6.02
C ILE A 120 -2.27 -5.53 6.66
N SER A 121 -1.19 -4.84 6.32
CA SER A 121 -0.87 -3.50 6.85
C SER A 121 -0.07 -2.73 5.79
N HIS A 122 -0.09 -1.40 5.84
CA HIS A 122 0.92 -0.64 5.12
C HIS A 122 2.32 -0.88 5.71
N GLY A 123 2.44 -0.90 7.05
CA GLY A 123 3.68 -1.25 7.75
C GLY A 123 4.40 -0.08 8.40
N ASP A 124 4.05 1.16 8.09
CA ASP A 124 4.67 2.38 8.62
C ASP A 124 4.54 2.50 10.15
N ALA A 125 3.44 1.99 10.72
CA ALA A 125 3.22 1.94 12.16
C ALA A 125 4.24 1.04 12.91
N LEU A 126 4.87 0.09 12.20
CA LEU A 126 5.83 -0.85 12.76
C LEU A 126 7.25 -0.30 12.83
N CYS A 127 7.53 0.85 12.20
CA CYS A 127 8.83 1.53 12.25
C CYS A 127 8.97 2.34 13.54
N THR A 128 8.83 1.69 14.69
CA THR A 128 8.73 2.34 16.01
C THR A 128 10.04 2.94 16.52
N ASP A 129 11.17 2.63 15.90
CA ASP A 129 12.47 3.19 16.22
C ASP A 129 12.63 4.63 15.70
N ASP A 130 11.93 4.98 14.61
CA ASP A 130 11.85 6.36 14.11
C ASP A 130 10.82 7.18 14.90
N LYS A 131 11.20 7.61 16.11
CA LYS A 131 10.32 8.35 17.02
C LYS A 131 9.79 9.64 16.42
N ALA A 132 10.60 10.33 15.63
CA ALA A 132 10.20 11.58 14.97
C ALA A 132 9.10 11.31 13.91
N TYR A 133 9.29 10.27 13.12
CA TYR A 133 8.28 9.84 12.15
C TYR A 133 6.99 9.40 12.86
N GLN A 134 7.05 8.60 13.93
CA GLN A 134 5.85 8.15 14.64
C GLN A 134 5.08 9.31 15.27
N ALA A 135 5.77 10.32 15.80
CA ALA A 135 5.13 11.54 16.31
C ALA A 135 4.41 12.31 15.19
N PHE A 136 5.06 12.50 14.04
CA PHE A 136 4.46 13.10 12.86
C PHE A 136 3.25 12.29 12.36
N ARG A 137 3.40 10.97 12.22
CA ARG A 137 2.32 10.05 11.83
C ARG A 137 1.09 10.21 12.72
N HIS A 138 1.29 10.21 14.03
CA HIS A 138 0.21 10.36 15.00
C HIS A 138 -0.51 11.71 14.84
N GLN A 139 0.26 12.78 14.65
CA GLN A 139 -0.29 14.13 14.45
C GLN A 139 -1.15 14.21 13.20
N VAL A 140 -0.61 13.81 12.03
CA VAL A 140 -1.30 14.01 10.74
C VAL A 140 -2.48 13.05 10.51
N ARG A 141 -2.51 11.93 11.23
CA ARG A 141 -3.65 11.00 11.21
C ARG A 141 -4.74 11.36 12.22
N SER A 142 -4.54 12.40 13.04
CA SER A 142 -5.59 12.84 13.96
C SER A 142 -6.73 13.54 13.20
N PRO A 143 -8.01 13.26 13.54
CA PRO A 143 -9.16 13.87 12.86
C PRO A 143 -9.11 15.40 12.86
N SER A 144 -8.68 16.01 13.96
CA SER A 144 -8.58 17.46 14.09
C SER A 144 -7.57 18.08 13.12
N TRP A 145 -6.39 17.44 12.96
CA TRP A 145 -5.39 17.92 12.01
C TRP A 145 -5.89 17.77 10.57
N GLN A 146 -6.47 16.61 10.23
CA GLN A 146 -7.00 16.37 8.88
C GLN A 146 -8.12 17.35 8.52
N GLN A 147 -9.02 17.62 9.44
CA GLN A 147 -10.09 18.62 9.24
C GLN A 147 -9.52 20.01 8.97
N GLN A 148 -8.55 20.48 9.78
CA GLN A 148 -7.90 21.78 9.60
C GLN A 148 -7.11 21.83 8.30
N PHE A 149 -6.40 20.78 7.95
CA PHE A 149 -5.63 20.72 6.71
C PHE A 149 -6.53 20.75 5.48
N LEU A 150 -7.58 19.92 5.44
CA LEU A 150 -8.53 19.83 4.33
C LEU A 150 -9.40 21.09 4.16
N ALA A 151 -9.57 21.91 5.21
CA ALA A 151 -10.25 23.20 5.12
C ALA A 151 -9.45 24.27 4.34
N GLN A 152 -8.16 24.05 4.11
CA GLN A 152 -7.33 24.97 3.34
C GLN A 152 -7.56 24.81 1.82
N PRO A 153 -7.33 25.86 1.02
CA PRO A 153 -7.35 25.75 -0.43
C PRO A 153 -6.42 24.65 -0.94
N LEU A 154 -6.85 23.88 -1.96
CA LEU A 154 -6.08 22.77 -2.53
C LEU A 154 -4.65 23.17 -2.93
N SER A 155 -4.49 24.34 -3.56
CA SER A 155 -3.17 24.85 -3.97
C SER A 155 -2.21 25.07 -2.79
N GLN A 156 -2.75 25.49 -1.65
CA GLN A 156 -1.96 25.68 -0.42
C GLN A 156 -1.55 24.32 0.18
N ARG A 157 -2.47 23.35 0.20
CA ARG A 157 -2.18 21.99 0.66
C ARG A 157 -1.10 21.33 -0.19
N LYS A 158 -1.20 21.41 -1.53
CA LYS A 158 -0.17 20.89 -2.46
C LYS A 158 1.20 21.50 -2.17
N LYS A 159 1.28 22.80 -1.94
CA LYS A 159 2.53 23.49 -1.61
C LYS A 159 3.12 23.02 -0.26
N GLN A 160 2.28 22.86 0.76
CA GLN A 160 2.72 22.35 2.07
C GLN A 160 3.21 20.91 1.98
N ILE A 161 2.51 20.03 1.24
CA ILE A 161 2.94 18.66 1.02
C ILE A 161 4.31 18.61 0.35
N GLU A 162 4.52 19.42 -0.68
CA GLU A 162 5.80 19.49 -1.38
C GLU A 162 6.94 19.91 -0.45
N GLN A 163 6.72 20.89 0.43
CA GLN A 163 7.70 21.31 1.43
C GLN A 163 8.02 20.17 2.44
N LEU A 164 6.99 19.49 2.93
CA LEU A 164 7.16 18.35 3.85
C LEU A 164 7.91 17.19 3.18
N ARG A 165 7.66 16.96 1.89
CA ARG A 165 8.39 15.91 1.13
C ARG A 165 9.88 16.27 1.01
N GLN A 166 10.21 17.49 0.62
CA GLN A 166 11.60 17.93 0.50
C GLN A 166 12.34 17.83 1.85
N GLN A 167 11.70 18.18 2.94
CA GLN A 167 12.24 18.02 4.28
C GLN A 167 12.44 16.53 4.63
N SER A 168 11.44 15.69 4.38
CA SER A 168 11.52 14.25 4.64
C SER A 168 12.65 13.58 3.86
N GLU A 169 12.85 13.95 2.58
CA GLU A 169 13.96 13.42 1.76
C GLU A 169 15.34 13.84 2.31
N GLN A 170 15.47 15.06 2.80
CA GLN A 170 16.71 15.50 3.45
C GLN A 170 16.97 14.72 4.75
N GLU A 171 15.93 14.54 5.58
CA GLU A 171 16.04 13.77 6.81
C GLU A 171 16.39 12.30 6.57
N LYS A 172 15.76 11.65 5.56
CA LYS A 172 16.06 10.27 5.19
C LYS A 172 17.53 10.04 4.85
N ARG A 173 18.18 11.00 4.18
CA ARG A 173 19.61 10.91 3.85
C ARG A 173 20.53 10.92 5.08
N LEU A 174 20.06 11.48 6.19
CA LEU A 174 20.80 11.58 7.44
C LEU A 174 20.48 10.42 8.41
N LYS A 175 19.36 9.72 8.21
CA LYS A 175 18.93 8.64 9.09
C LYS A 175 19.68 7.34 8.79
N GLN A 176 19.99 6.60 9.88
CA GLN A 176 20.50 5.24 9.72
C GLN A 176 19.41 4.35 9.12
N ILE A 177 19.81 3.51 8.18
CA ILE A 177 18.91 2.58 7.48
C ILE A 177 18.15 1.65 8.43
N SER A 178 18.76 1.30 9.58
CA SER A 178 18.16 0.41 10.58
C SER A 178 16.89 0.97 11.21
N ILE A 179 16.83 2.28 11.51
CA ILE A 179 15.68 2.89 12.16
C ILE A 179 14.47 3.09 11.22
N MET A 180 14.71 3.03 9.92
CA MET A 180 13.67 3.10 8.90
C MET A 180 13.06 1.74 8.57
N ASN A 181 13.51 0.67 9.23
CA ASN A 181 12.93 -0.67 9.10
C ASN A 181 11.86 -0.91 10.16
N VAL A 182 11.05 -1.95 9.97
CA VAL A 182 10.12 -2.37 11.01
C VAL A 182 10.89 -2.86 12.24
N ASN A 183 10.44 -2.47 13.42
CA ASN A 183 11.00 -2.93 14.69
C ASN A 183 10.51 -4.37 14.97
N THR A 184 11.42 -5.25 15.34
CA THR A 184 11.14 -6.68 15.56
C THR A 184 10.15 -6.91 16.70
N ASP A 185 10.23 -6.12 17.77
CA ASP A 185 9.33 -6.26 18.92
C ASP A 185 7.93 -5.76 18.58
N ALA A 186 7.82 -4.68 17.79
CA ALA A 186 6.54 -4.19 17.28
C ALA A 186 5.86 -5.21 16.36
N VAL A 187 6.62 -5.85 15.47
CA VAL A 187 6.09 -6.96 14.63
C VAL A 187 5.64 -8.12 15.50
N SER A 188 6.43 -8.51 16.49
CA SER A 188 6.13 -9.63 17.40
C SER A 188 4.87 -9.35 18.23
N ALA A 189 4.72 -8.13 18.73
CA ALA A 189 3.51 -7.70 19.45
C ALA A 189 2.28 -7.75 18.54
N LEU A 190 2.38 -7.17 17.34
CA LEU A 190 1.28 -7.20 16.37
C LEU A 190 0.83 -8.63 16.03
N LEU A 191 1.76 -9.54 15.81
CA LEU A 191 1.45 -10.94 15.50
C LEU A 191 0.76 -11.65 16.69
N ARG A 192 1.19 -11.39 17.93
CA ARG A 192 0.54 -11.93 19.14
C ARG A 192 -0.87 -11.42 19.30
N ASP A 193 -1.06 -10.11 19.17
CA ASP A 193 -2.36 -9.44 19.37
C ASP A 193 -3.42 -9.93 18.38
N HIS A 194 -3.00 -10.45 17.21
CA HIS A 194 -3.89 -10.95 16.16
C HIS A 194 -3.89 -12.50 16.03
N GLY A 195 -3.39 -13.24 17.02
CA GLY A 195 -3.46 -14.72 17.03
C GLY A 195 -2.50 -15.40 16.06
N TYR A 196 -1.32 -14.81 15.86
CA TYR A 196 -0.20 -15.35 15.07
C TYR A 196 -0.50 -15.58 13.57
N PRO A 197 -1.09 -14.61 12.86
CA PRO A 197 -1.39 -14.74 11.45
C PRO A 197 -0.13 -14.63 10.59
N ARG A 198 -0.27 -14.90 9.28
CA ARG A 198 0.66 -14.37 8.28
C ARG A 198 0.53 -12.86 8.23
N LEU A 199 1.65 -12.14 8.05
CA LEU A 199 1.65 -10.69 7.85
C LEU A 199 2.12 -10.34 6.43
N ILE A 200 1.37 -9.49 5.73
CA ILE A 200 1.78 -8.90 4.44
C ILE A 200 1.80 -7.37 4.63
N HIS A 201 2.92 -6.73 4.28
CA HIS A 201 3.02 -5.27 4.38
C HIS A 201 3.99 -4.67 3.35
N GLY A 202 3.92 -3.35 3.16
CA GLY A 202 4.79 -2.53 2.31
C GLY A 202 5.76 -1.64 3.10
N HIS A 203 5.81 -0.37 2.71
CA HIS A 203 6.48 0.77 3.33
C HIS A 203 8.02 0.73 3.32
N THR A 204 8.64 -0.40 3.62
CA THR A 204 10.12 -0.45 3.77
C THR A 204 10.86 -0.63 2.44
N HIS A 205 10.13 -0.90 1.35
CA HIS A 205 10.68 -1.13 0.00
C HIS A 205 11.76 -2.22 -0.06
N ARG A 206 11.65 -3.25 0.82
CA ARG A 206 12.62 -4.35 0.92
C ARG A 206 11.92 -5.69 0.77
N PRO A 207 11.60 -6.08 -0.48
CA PRO A 207 10.83 -7.28 -0.72
C PRO A 207 11.58 -8.50 -0.17
N ALA A 208 10.93 -9.19 0.76
CA ALA A 208 11.50 -10.38 1.41
C ALA A 208 10.40 -11.19 2.10
N ARG A 209 10.69 -12.48 2.34
CA ARG A 209 9.96 -13.34 3.26
C ARG A 209 10.78 -13.54 4.53
N HIS A 210 10.17 -13.30 5.67
CA HIS A 210 10.76 -13.53 6.99
C HIS A 210 9.95 -14.58 7.74
N LEU A 211 10.62 -15.36 8.58
CA LEU A 211 9.98 -16.31 9.51
C LEU A 211 10.18 -15.81 10.94
N HIS A 212 9.10 -15.76 11.68
CA HIS A 212 9.07 -15.41 13.09
C HIS A 212 8.65 -16.65 13.90
N HIS A 213 9.45 -17.02 14.90
CA HIS A 213 9.13 -18.09 15.84
C HIS A 213 8.72 -17.46 17.16
N LEU A 214 7.43 -17.42 17.44
CA LEU A 214 6.86 -16.70 18.59
C LEU A 214 5.94 -17.65 19.37
N ASP A 215 6.25 -17.87 20.63
CA ASP A 215 5.38 -18.62 21.57
C ASP A 215 4.95 -19.99 21.05
N GLY A 216 5.82 -20.68 20.31
CA GLY A 216 5.56 -21.95 19.67
C GLY A 216 4.87 -21.88 18.29
N HIS A 217 4.56 -20.69 17.79
CA HIS A 217 3.97 -20.47 16.47
C HIS A 217 5.02 -20.04 15.44
N ASN A 218 4.82 -20.47 14.19
CA ASN A 218 5.62 -20.07 13.04
C ASN A 218 4.80 -19.10 12.19
N CYS A 219 5.19 -17.83 12.17
CA CYS A 219 4.51 -16.78 11.41
C CYS A 219 5.36 -16.33 10.24
N GLU A 220 4.76 -16.23 9.07
CA GLU A 220 5.40 -15.64 7.90
C GLU A 220 5.12 -14.15 7.83
N ARG A 221 6.15 -13.37 7.53
CA ARG A 221 6.01 -11.95 7.19
C ARG A 221 6.54 -11.72 5.79
N TRP A 222 5.68 -11.20 4.91
CA TRP A 222 5.98 -10.87 3.53
C TRP A 222 6.01 -9.36 3.36
N VAL A 223 7.08 -8.84 2.78
CA VAL A 223 7.30 -7.40 2.57
C VAL A 223 7.24 -7.12 1.10
N LEU A 224 6.33 -6.23 0.68
CA LEU A 224 6.20 -5.78 -0.71
C LEU A 224 7.32 -4.78 -1.05
N GLY A 225 7.69 -4.74 -2.33
CA GLY A 225 8.66 -3.79 -2.87
C GLY A 225 8.02 -2.54 -3.46
N ASP A 226 8.84 -1.52 -3.74
CA ASP A 226 8.46 -0.38 -4.53
C ASP A 226 8.43 -0.70 -6.04
N TRP A 227 7.86 0.23 -6.81
CA TRP A 227 7.72 0.10 -8.27
C TRP A 227 8.73 0.92 -9.07
N ASP A 228 9.61 1.67 -8.41
CA ASP A 228 10.64 2.48 -9.08
C ASP A 228 11.75 1.60 -9.68
N THR A 229 12.19 0.60 -8.91
CA THR A 229 13.27 -0.29 -9.34
C THR A 229 12.74 -1.43 -10.20
N LYS A 230 11.76 -2.17 -9.69
CA LYS A 230 11.16 -3.34 -10.36
C LYS A 230 9.74 -3.57 -9.87
N ALA A 231 8.78 -3.48 -10.78
CA ALA A 231 7.41 -3.80 -10.45
C ALA A 231 7.27 -5.28 -10.06
N ASN A 232 6.61 -5.53 -8.96
CA ASN A 232 6.28 -6.88 -8.49
C ASN A 232 4.94 -6.86 -7.74
N ALA A 233 4.29 -8.01 -7.70
CA ALA A 233 3.12 -8.26 -6.88
C ALA A 233 3.34 -9.52 -6.06
N LEU A 234 2.59 -9.67 -4.98
CA LEU A 234 2.50 -10.92 -4.25
C LEU A 234 1.21 -11.61 -4.67
N CYS A 235 1.32 -12.78 -5.26
CA CYS A 235 0.20 -13.59 -5.69
C CYS A 235 -0.14 -14.63 -4.62
N CYS A 236 -1.40 -14.70 -4.21
CA CYS A 236 -1.90 -15.67 -3.25
C CYS A 236 -3.06 -16.47 -3.84
N ASP A 237 -3.00 -17.78 -3.70
CA ASP A 237 -4.05 -18.74 -4.08
C ASP A 237 -4.08 -19.92 -3.11
N ARG A 238 -4.87 -20.94 -3.42
CA ARG A 238 -4.97 -22.18 -2.60
C ARG A 238 -3.68 -22.98 -2.52
N SER A 239 -2.73 -22.77 -3.43
CA SER A 239 -1.41 -23.43 -3.39
C SER A 239 -0.40 -22.71 -2.50
N GLY A 240 -0.71 -21.47 -2.09
CA GLY A 240 0.11 -20.67 -1.22
C GLY A 240 0.35 -19.25 -1.75
N ILE A 241 1.48 -18.68 -1.36
CA ILE A 241 1.87 -17.31 -1.69
C ILE A 241 3.22 -17.30 -2.42
N ARG A 242 3.32 -16.44 -3.46
CA ARG A 242 4.51 -16.34 -4.31
C ARG A 242 4.67 -14.93 -4.86
N TRP A 243 5.89 -14.59 -5.25
CA TRP A 243 6.17 -13.39 -6.02
C TRP A 243 5.72 -13.54 -7.47
N GLU A 244 5.04 -12.52 -7.95
CA GLU A 244 4.72 -12.31 -9.37
C GLU A 244 5.56 -11.16 -9.89
N ILE A 245 6.42 -11.43 -10.87
CA ILE A 245 7.25 -10.40 -11.51
C ILE A 245 6.42 -9.77 -12.62
N ILE A 246 6.23 -8.46 -12.54
CA ILE A 246 5.55 -7.68 -13.57
C ILE A 246 6.57 -7.39 -14.68
N PRO A 247 6.33 -7.80 -15.92
CA PRO A 247 7.19 -7.43 -17.05
C PRO A 247 7.19 -5.91 -17.25
N ASP A 248 8.35 -5.37 -17.63
CA ASP A 248 8.49 -3.96 -18.03
C ASP A 248 7.78 -3.68 -19.36
#